data_62f57fbad0c39a13e48c1c3557d4f8db
#
_entry.id   62f57fbad0c39a13e48c1c3557d4f8db
#
_cell.length_a   1.000
_cell.length_b   1.000
_cell.length_c   1.000
_cell.angle_alpha   90.00
_cell.angle_beta   90.00
_cell.angle_gamma   90.00
#
_symmetry.space_group_name_H-M   'P 1'
#
loop_
_entity.id
_entity.type
_entity.pdbx_description
1 polymer ?
#
loop_
_entity_poly.entity_id
_entity_poly.type
_entity_poly.pdbx_seq_one_letter_code
_entity_poly.pdbx_strand_id
1 'polypeptide(L)'
;MKNMNLLLKTLAAGLGALLCSAVMAQADADVSANNFFLDRPESTKYAVILAGPTVGEENQSQFRQWAFSLHDILARDYGYSSDTISLLYDRGEVEGSGAERIDAACDLQGIEAELARLQSVVKTGDQITIYLIGHGSGSDEESKFNIVGPDITGIQFASMLDVFDQQD
;
A
#
# COMPACT_ATOMS: atom_id res chain seq x y z
N MET A 1 17.38 5.94 80.95
CA MET A 1 17.96 6.16 79.63
C MET A 1 17.63 4.92 78.77
N LYS A 2 16.41 4.77 78.46
CA LYS A 2 15.86 3.77 77.46
C LYS A 2 14.60 4.44 76.90
N ASN A 3 14.47 4.69 75.62
CA ASN A 3 13.27 5.01 74.85
C ASN A 3 13.49 6.20 73.90
N MET A 4 14.65 6.26 73.21
CA MET A 4 14.79 7.25 72.15
C MET A 4 15.23 6.65 70.80
N ASN A 5 15.12 5.30 70.68
CA ASN A 5 15.53 4.62 69.46
C ASN A 5 14.39 3.94 68.68
N LEU A 6 13.13 4.25 69.03
CA LEU A 6 12.01 3.62 68.34
C LEU A 6 11.21 4.55 67.42
N LEU A 7 11.56 5.86 67.37
CA LEU A 7 10.82 6.81 66.55
C LEU A 7 11.51 7.17 65.21
N LEU A 8 12.67 6.57 64.94
CA LEU A 8 13.40 6.88 63.69
C LEU A 8 13.36 5.77 62.64
N LYS A 9 12.58 4.72 62.84
CA LYS A 9 12.48 3.62 61.87
C LYS A 9 11.18 3.59 61.08
N THR A 10 10.24 4.47 61.31
CA THR A 10 8.94 4.48 60.65
C THR A 10 8.76 5.62 59.60
N LEU A 11 9.79 6.41 59.33
CA LEU A 11 9.69 7.48 58.31
C LEU A 11 10.43 7.19 57.01
N ALA A 12 11.05 6.03 56.87
CA ALA A 12 11.80 5.68 55.67
C ALA A 12 11.05 4.73 54.70
N ALA A 13 9.81 4.35 55.00
CA ALA A 13 9.04 3.39 54.20
C ALA A 13 7.93 4.06 53.35
N GLY A 14 7.78 5.38 53.41
CA GLY A 14 6.67 6.07 52.76
C GLY A 14 7.03 6.85 51.48
N LEU A 15 8.31 6.91 51.08
CA LEU A 15 8.74 7.74 49.94
C LEU A 15 9.19 6.93 48.70
N GLY A 16 9.06 5.63 48.73
CA GLY A 16 9.49 4.75 47.64
C GLY A 16 8.39 4.31 46.66
N ALA A 17 7.13 4.66 46.93
CA ALA A 17 5.99 4.14 46.15
C ALA A 17 5.34 5.17 45.20
N LEU A 18 5.88 6.38 45.06
CA LEU A 18 5.26 7.42 44.25
C LEU A 18 6.08 7.81 42.97
N LEU A 19 7.13 7.08 42.66
CA LEU A 19 7.99 7.36 41.48
C LEU A 19 7.92 6.28 40.40
N CYS A 20 6.95 5.34 40.48
CA CYS A 20 6.83 4.27 39.50
C CYS A 20 5.58 4.36 38.63
N SER A 21 4.86 5.49 38.64
CA SER A 21 3.61 5.67 37.87
C SER A 21 3.67 6.72 36.76
N ALA A 22 4.84 7.21 36.40
CA ALA A 22 4.97 8.27 35.39
C ALA A 22 5.84 7.88 34.16
N VAL A 23 6.05 6.56 33.93
CA VAL A 23 6.88 6.10 32.78
C VAL A 23 6.08 5.14 31.87
N MET A 24 4.76 5.15 31.91
CA MET A 24 3.93 4.33 31.01
C MET A 24 2.98 5.17 30.16
N ALA A 25 3.42 6.35 29.72
CA ALA A 25 2.62 7.14 28.80
C ALA A 25 3.51 7.80 27.74
N GLN A 26 4.47 7.06 27.23
CA GLN A 26 5.25 7.46 26.06
C GLN A 26 5.66 6.20 25.28
N ALA A 27 4.65 5.37 25.03
CA ALA A 27 4.72 4.37 24.00
C ALA A 27 3.98 4.95 22.78
N ASP A 28 4.78 5.33 21.84
CA ASP A 28 4.56 5.11 20.42
C ASP A 28 3.63 6.05 19.69
N ALA A 29 4.19 7.20 19.41
CA ALA A 29 4.04 7.73 18.08
C ALA A 29 5.39 7.54 17.35
N ASP A 30 5.91 6.34 17.30
CA ASP A 30 6.83 5.95 16.25
C ASP A 30 5.96 5.54 15.04
N VAL A 31 5.26 6.52 14.49
CA VAL A 31 4.79 6.45 13.12
C VAL A 31 6.07 6.39 12.32
N SER A 32 6.50 5.19 12.00
CA SER A 32 7.59 4.93 11.10
C SER A 32 7.38 5.87 9.91
N ALA A 33 8.34 6.77 9.67
CA ALA A 33 8.29 7.75 8.59
C ALA A 33 8.17 7.10 7.20
N ASN A 34 8.16 5.77 7.15
CA ASN A 34 7.99 4.92 5.99
C ASN A 34 6.55 4.40 5.83
N ASN A 35 5.64 4.64 6.78
CA ASN A 35 4.24 4.25 6.62
C ASN A 35 3.50 5.36 5.85
N PHE A 36 3.58 5.28 4.54
CA PHE A 36 2.80 6.12 3.62
C PHE A 36 1.28 5.89 3.78
N PHE A 37 0.89 4.82 4.45
CA PHE A 37 -0.48 4.36 4.57
C PHE A 37 -0.89 4.37 6.04
N LEU A 38 -2.12 4.80 6.31
CA LEU A 38 -2.71 4.69 7.63
C LEU A 38 -2.74 3.21 8.02
N ASP A 39 -2.01 2.86 9.07
CA ASP A 39 -2.01 1.51 9.61
C ASP A 39 -3.27 1.35 10.48
N ARG A 40 -4.31 0.80 9.88
CA ARG A 40 -5.55 0.44 10.59
C ARG A 40 -5.59 -1.08 10.70
N PRO A 41 -5.49 -1.65 11.89
CA PRO A 41 -5.41 -3.11 12.07
C PRO A 41 -6.56 -3.90 11.45
N GLU A 42 -7.74 -3.28 11.34
CA GLU A 42 -8.96 -3.88 10.77
C GLU A 42 -9.14 -3.62 9.27
N SER A 43 -8.30 -2.82 8.65
CA SER A 43 -8.41 -2.50 7.22
C SER A 43 -7.49 -3.36 6.37
N THR A 44 -7.96 -3.72 5.19
CA THR A 44 -7.17 -4.42 4.18
C THR A 44 -6.55 -3.41 3.22
N LYS A 45 -5.30 -3.64 2.86
CA LYS A 45 -4.59 -2.84 1.85
C LYS A 45 -4.59 -3.60 0.53
N TYR A 46 -5.07 -2.97 -0.52
CA TYR A 46 -5.04 -3.49 -1.89
C TYR A 46 -4.11 -2.64 -2.74
N ALA A 47 -3.30 -3.27 -3.57
CA ALA A 47 -2.45 -2.61 -4.53
C ALA A 47 -2.77 -3.10 -5.94
N VAL A 48 -2.92 -2.19 -6.89
CA VAL A 48 -3.01 -2.49 -8.31
C VAL A 48 -1.83 -1.87 -9.01
N ILE A 49 -1.01 -2.68 -9.66
CA ILE A 49 0.14 -2.23 -10.44
C ILE A 49 -0.25 -2.35 -11.91
N LEU A 50 -0.43 -1.22 -12.59
CA LEU A 50 -0.70 -1.14 -14.00
C LEU A 50 0.61 -0.82 -14.72
N ALA A 51 1.21 -1.83 -15.35
CA ALA A 51 2.44 -1.69 -16.13
C ALA A 51 2.13 -1.79 -17.61
N GLY A 52 2.08 -0.64 -18.28
CA GLY A 52 1.72 -0.51 -19.68
C GLY A 52 2.77 -1.09 -20.65
N PRO A 53 2.43 -1.19 -21.94
CA PRO A 53 3.33 -1.70 -22.94
C PRO A 53 4.53 -0.78 -23.18
N THR A 54 5.62 -1.34 -23.64
CA THR A 54 6.83 -0.61 -23.99
C THR A 54 7.23 -0.87 -25.43
N VAL A 55 7.90 0.11 -26.01
CA VAL A 55 8.55 -0.03 -27.31
C VAL A 55 10.05 -0.18 -27.09
N GLY A 56 10.62 -1.28 -27.61
CA GLY A 56 12.04 -1.61 -27.49
C GLY A 56 12.37 -2.46 -26.27
N GLU A 57 13.34 -3.37 -26.44
CA GLU A 57 13.73 -4.37 -25.45
C GLU A 57 14.27 -3.76 -24.14
N GLU A 58 14.98 -2.65 -24.23
CA GLU A 58 15.58 -1.99 -23.07
C GLU A 58 14.49 -1.45 -22.12
N ASN A 59 13.51 -0.73 -22.65
CA ASN A 59 12.39 -0.21 -21.87
C ASN A 59 11.52 -1.34 -21.31
N GLN A 60 11.31 -2.41 -22.07
CA GLN A 60 10.55 -3.58 -21.63
C GLN A 60 11.21 -4.25 -20.42
N SER A 61 12.52 -4.44 -20.47
CA SER A 61 13.25 -5.03 -19.33
C SER A 61 13.18 -4.14 -18.09
N GLN A 62 13.27 -2.82 -18.24
CA GLN A 62 13.23 -1.86 -17.16
C GLN A 62 11.84 -1.78 -16.50
N PHE A 63 10.75 -1.69 -17.28
CA PHE A 63 9.39 -1.64 -16.74
C PHE A 63 9.02 -2.94 -16.04
N ARG A 64 9.45 -4.08 -16.61
CA ARG A 64 9.31 -5.37 -15.96
C ARG A 64 10.02 -5.40 -14.60
N GLN A 65 11.27 -4.97 -14.56
CA GLN A 65 12.03 -4.91 -13.31
C GLN A 65 11.34 -4.01 -12.27
N TRP A 66 10.86 -2.85 -12.67
CA TRP A 66 10.17 -1.94 -11.75
C TRP A 66 8.87 -2.53 -11.21
N ALA A 67 8.04 -3.08 -12.09
CA ALA A 67 6.76 -3.68 -11.70
C ALA A 67 6.95 -4.88 -10.76
N PHE A 68 7.88 -5.77 -11.06
CA PHE A 68 8.16 -6.94 -10.23
C PHE A 68 8.82 -6.55 -8.90
N SER A 69 9.75 -5.60 -8.93
CA SER A 69 10.38 -5.10 -7.69
C SER A 69 9.37 -4.41 -6.79
N LEU A 70 8.45 -3.63 -7.36
CA LEU A 70 7.39 -2.98 -6.60
C LEU A 70 6.47 -4.01 -5.95
N HIS A 71 6.02 -5.02 -6.71
CA HIS A 71 5.22 -6.14 -6.18
C HIS A 71 5.91 -6.79 -4.97
N ASP A 72 7.21 -7.15 -5.12
CA ASP A 72 7.96 -7.82 -4.06
C ASP A 72 8.18 -6.92 -2.83
N ILE A 73 8.42 -5.62 -3.05
CA ILE A 73 8.61 -4.64 -1.97
C ILE A 73 7.30 -4.43 -1.20
N LEU A 74 6.16 -4.32 -1.88
CA LEU A 74 4.86 -4.17 -1.23
C LEU A 74 4.55 -5.37 -0.32
N ALA A 75 4.80 -6.58 -0.81
CA ALA A 75 4.58 -7.79 -0.02
C ALA A 75 5.55 -7.91 1.18
N ARG A 76 6.85 -7.61 0.96
CA ARG A 76 7.88 -7.81 1.97
C ARG A 76 7.91 -6.70 3.03
N ASP A 77 7.83 -5.44 2.60
CA ASP A 77 8.18 -4.28 3.43
C ASP A 77 6.98 -3.44 3.86
N TYR A 78 5.86 -3.52 3.12
CA TYR A 78 4.69 -2.66 3.35
C TYR A 78 3.45 -3.41 3.86
N GLY A 79 3.59 -4.71 4.15
CA GLY A 79 2.55 -5.52 4.78
C GLY A 79 1.34 -5.82 3.89
N TYR A 80 1.52 -5.79 2.57
CA TYR A 80 0.51 -6.32 1.66
C TYR A 80 0.59 -7.85 1.63
N SER A 81 -0.57 -8.51 1.55
CA SER A 81 -0.63 -9.93 1.20
C SER A 81 -0.46 -10.08 -0.32
N SER A 82 0.18 -11.16 -0.77
CA SER A 82 0.22 -11.50 -2.19
C SER A 82 -1.17 -11.53 -2.84
N ASP A 83 -2.19 -11.95 -2.09
CA ASP A 83 -3.57 -12.03 -2.56
C ASP A 83 -4.25 -10.65 -2.71
N THR A 84 -3.62 -9.60 -2.20
CA THR A 84 -4.13 -8.22 -2.26
C THR A 84 -3.29 -7.32 -3.16
N ILE A 85 -2.30 -7.87 -3.86
CA ILE A 85 -1.53 -7.18 -4.88
C ILE A 85 -1.94 -7.75 -6.24
N SER A 86 -2.37 -6.89 -7.14
CA SER A 86 -2.67 -7.26 -8.53
C SER A 86 -1.69 -6.57 -9.46
N LEU A 87 -1.06 -7.35 -10.32
CA LEU A 87 -0.14 -6.87 -11.35
C LEU A 87 -0.71 -7.12 -12.74
N LEU A 88 -1.12 -6.05 -13.41
CA LEU A 88 -1.48 -6.07 -14.81
C LEU A 88 -0.29 -5.57 -15.63
N TYR A 89 0.25 -6.42 -16.48
CA TYR A 89 1.51 -6.15 -17.18
C TYR A 89 1.40 -6.39 -18.67
N ASP A 90 1.75 -5.39 -19.49
CA ASP A 90 1.82 -5.45 -20.95
C ASP A 90 0.65 -6.29 -21.51
N ARG A 91 0.92 -7.34 -22.28
CA ARG A 91 -0.09 -8.24 -22.87
C ARG A 91 -0.54 -9.39 -21.96
N GLY A 92 -0.13 -9.38 -20.70
CA GLY A 92 -0.45 -10.44 -19.72
C GLY A 92 0.44 -11.66 -19.82
N GLU A 93 1.40 -11.66 -20.72
CA GLU A 93 2.29 -12.80 -20.97
C GLU A 93 3.75 -12.38 -20.85
N VAL A 94 4.54 -13.13 -20.11
CA VAL A 94 5.97 -12.95 -19.97
C VAL A 94 6.63 -14.33 -19.89
N GLU A 95 7.74 -14.50 -20.62
CA GLU A 95 8.56 -15.69 -20.47
C GLU A 95 9.53 -15.56 -19.28
N GLY A 96 9.77 -16.66 -18.58
CA GLY A 96 10.77 -16.78 -17.53
C GLY A 96 10.25 -16.52 -16.12
N SER A 97 11.17 -16.33 -15.18
CA SER A 97 10.85 -16.16 -13.75
C SER A 97 10.07 -14.89 -13.48
N GLY A 98 9.07 -14.98 -12.62
CA GLY A 98 8.22 -13.87 -12.21
C GLY A 98 6.93 -13.76 -13.00
N ALA A 99 6.70 -14.61 -14.01
CA ALA A 99 5.44 -14.66 -14.75
C ALA A 99 4.24 -14.94 -13.83
N GLU A 100 4.48 -15.66 -12.75
CA GLU A 100 3.48 -15.98 -11.73
C GLU A 100 2.94 -14.76 -10.95
N ARG A 101 3.58 -13.60 -11.08
CA ARG A 101 3.11 -12.34 -10.47
C ARG A 101 2.08 -11.61 -11.32
N ILE A 102 1.97 -12.00 -12.60
CA ILE A 102 1.10 -11.30 -13.56
C ILE A 102 -0.30 -11.92 -13.50
N ASP A 103 -1.28 -11.08 -13.17
CA ASP A 103 -2.68 -11.51 -13.06
C ASP A 103 -3.43 -11.32 -14.38
N ALA A 104 -3.10 -10.26 -15.14
CA ALA A 104 -3.78 -9.98 -16.42
C ALA A 104 -2.94 -9.07 -17.33
N ALA A 105 -3.45 -8.83 -18.53
CA ALA A 105 -2.95 -7.81 -19.44
C ALA A 105 -3.25 -6.40 -18.89
N CYS A 106 -2.35 -5.45 -19.16
CA CYS A 106 -2.57 -4.04 -18.91
C CYS A 106 -3.29 -3.41 -20.12
N ASP A 107 -4.52 -3.86 -20.34
CA ASP A 107 -5.45 -3.34 -21.34
C ASP A 107 -6.75 -2.88 -20.68
N LEU A 108 -7.64 -2.26 -21.44
CA LEU A 108 -8.91 -1.76 -20.89
C LEU A 108 -9.73 -2.86 -20.23
N GLN A 109 -9.83 -4.04 -20.85
CA GLN A 109 -10.60 -5.16 -20.31
C GLN A 109 -10.02 -5.69 -19.00
N GLY A 110 -8.69 -5.84 -18.91
CA GLY A 110 -8.01 -6.29 -17.70
C GLY A 110 -8.20 -5.30 -16.55
N ILE A 111 -8.07 -3.99 -16.83
CA ILE A 111 -8.26 -2.94 -15.84
C ILE A 111 -9.71 -2.92 -15.32
N GLU A 112 -10.71 -2.95 -16.21
CA GLU A 112 -12.13 -2.98 -15.84
C GLU A 112 -12.48 -4.21 -15.01
N ALA A 113 -11.95 -5.38 -15.39
CA ALA A 113 -12.16 -6.64 -14.67
C ALA A 113 -11.57 -6.57 -13.25
N GLU A 114 -10.36 -6.00 -13.09
CA GLU A 114 -9.72 -5.87 -11.79
C GLU A 114 -10.45 -4.87 -10.90
N LEU A 115 -10.89 -3.72 -11.42
CA LEU A 115 -11.69 -2.76 -10.65
C LEU A 115 -13.02 -3.36 -10.21
N ALA A 116 -13.68 -4.14 -11.07
CA ALA A 116 -14.90 -4.85 -10.71
C ALA A 116 -14.68 -5.93 -9.65
N ARG A 117 -13.54 -6.66 -9.71
CA ARG A 117 -13.13 -7.60 -8.66
C ARG A 117 -12.95 -6.87 -7.33
N LEU A 118 -12.19 -5.77 -7.32
CA LEU A 118 -11.98 -4.98 -6.12
C LEU A 118 -13.28 -4.44 -5.54
N GLN A 119 -14.18 -3.92 -6.36
CA GLN A 119 -15.50 -3.46 -5.94
C GLN A 119 -16.28 -4.55 -5.17
N SER A 120 -16.08 -5.82 -5.53
CA SER A 120 -16.79 -6.94 -4.89
C SER A 120 -16.20 -7.37 -3.53
N VAL A 121 -14.95 -7.00 -3.22
CA VAL A 121 -14.23 -7.48 -2.02
C VAL A 121 -13.86 -6.38 -1.05
N VAL A 122 -13.67 -5.15 -1.53
CA VAL A 122 -13.28 -3.98 -0.73
C VAL A 122 -14.42 -3.56 0.19
N LYS A 123 -14.08 -3.18 1.41
CA LYS A 123 -15.03 -2.72 2.44
C LYS A 123 -14.72 -1.28 2.85
N THR A 124 -15.71 -0.61 3.41
CA THR A 124 -15.53 0.72 4.00
C THR A 124 -14.37 0.71 5.01
N GLY A 125 -13.40 1.59 4.79
CA GLY A 125 -12.18 1.69 5.59
C GLY A 125 -10.97 0.93 5.04
N ASP A 126 -11.14 0.07 4.02
CA ASP A 126 -10.02 -0.52 3.29
C ASP A 126 -9.31 0.54 2.43
N GLN A 127 -8.10 0.23 2.02
CA GLN A 127 -7.26 1.12 1.23
C GLN A 127 -6.92 0.50 -0.13
N ILE A 128 -7.15 1.25 -1.20
CA ILE A 128 -6.70 0.88 -2.54
C ILE A 128 -5.61 1.85 -2.97
N THR A 129 -4.48 1.32 -3.45
CA THR A 129 -3.41 2.11 -4.06
C THR A 129 -3.16 1.61 -5.47
N ILE A 130 -3.20 2.52 -6.44
CA ILE A 130 -2.97 2.19 -7.84
C ILE A 130 -1.66 2.82 -8.29
N TYR A 131 -0.78 2.00 -8.82
CA TYR A 131 0.53 2.40 -9.37
C TYR A 131 0.49 2.33 -10.88
N LEU A 132 0.90 3.40 -11.54
CA LEU A 132 1.01 3.46 -13.00
C LEU A 132 2.49 3.45 -13.39
N ILE A 133 2.92 2.41 -14.09
CA ILE A 133 4.27 2.25 -14.64
C ILE A 133 4.15 2.20 -16.15
N GLY A 134 4.63 3.21 -16.84
CA GLY A 134 4.47 3.23 -18.29
C GLY A 134 4.78 4.57 -18.91
N HIS A 135 4.57 4.63 -20.20
CA HIS A 135 4.59 5.88 -20.94
C HIS A 135 3.25 6.60 -20.79
N GLY A 136 3.31 7.90 -20.92
CA GLY A 136 2.15 8.75 -21.08
C GLY A 136 2.24 9.51 -22.39
N SER A 137 1.10 9.85 -22.92
CA SER A 137 0.96 10.76 -24.08
C SER A 137 -0.06 11.84 -23.73
N GLY A 138 -0.08 12.92 -24.48
CA GLY A 138 -1.08 13.95 -24.25
C GLY A 138 -0.71 15.29 -24.86
N SER A 139 -1.63 16.23 -24.66
CA SER A 139 -1.50 17.65 -24.98
C SER A 139 -1.74 18.46 -23.70
N ASP A 140 -1.71 19.80 -23.82
CA ASP A 140 -2.04 20.70 -22.71
C ASP A 140 -3.48 20.51 -22.18
N GLU A 141 -4.35 19.91 -22.99
CA GLU A 141 -5.76 19.72 -22.65
C GLU A 141 -6.10 18.29 -22.18
N GLU A 142 -5.28 17.28 -22.55
CA GLU A 142 -5.59 15.88 -22.24
C GLU A 142 -4.31 15.06 -21.99
N SER A 143 -4.24 14.44 -20.82
CA SER A 143 -3.18 13.47 -20.47
C SER A 143 -3.70 12.05 -20.62
N LYS A 144 -2.86 11.14 -21.12
CA LYS A 144 -3.19 9.73 -21.31
C LYS A 144 -2.12 8.83 -20.69
N PHE A 145 -2.55 7.71 -20.17
CA PHE A 145 -1.70 6.60 -19.79
C PHE A 145 -1.74 5.54 -20.89
N ASN A 146 -0.58 5.11 -21.35
CA ASN A 146 -0.48 4.16 -22.45
C ASN A 146 -0.69 2.74 -21.93
N ILE A 147 -1.70 2.06 -22.48
CA ILE A 147 -2.03 0.66 -22.22
C ILE A 147 -1.96 -0.16 -23.50
N VAL A 148 -2.15 -1.46 -23.43
CA VAL A 148 -2.32 -2.28 -24.62
C VAL A 148 -3.67 -1.95 -25.26
N GLY A 149 -3.63 -1.49 -26.51
CA GLY A 149 -4.80 -0.98 -27.22
C GLY A 149 -4.92 0.54 -27.17
N PRO A 150 -6.13 1.09 -27.12
CA PRO A 150 -6.34 2.53 -26.99
C PRO A 150 -5.93 3.04 -25.61
N ASP A 151 -5.16 4.11 -25.57
CA ASP A 151 -4.72 4.75 -24.33
C ASP A 151 -5.89 5.28 -23.50
N ILE A 152 -5.75 5.27 -22.18
CA ILE A 152 -6.77 5.78 -21.25
C ILE A 152 -6.47 7.23 -20.91
N THR A 153 -7.46 8.11 -21.06
CA THR A 153 -7.37 9.50 -20.59
C THR A 153 -7.52 9.59 -19.07
N GLY A 154 -7.00 10.66 -18.47
CA GLY A 154 -7.22 10.92 -17.04
C GLY A 154 -8.70 10.99 -16.66
N ILE A 155 -9.55 11.54 -17.53
CA ILE A 155 -11.01 11.62 -17.32
C ILE A 155 -11.64 10.22 -17.35
N GLN A 156 -11.27 9.39 -18.33
CA GLN A 156 -11.77 8.01 -18.39
C GLN A 156 -11.33 7.21 -17.16
N PHE A 157 -10.07 7.34 -16.75
CA PHE A 157 -9.57 6.65 -15.57
C PHE A 157 -10.28 7.10 -14.29
N ALA A 158 -10.49 8.40 -14.10
CA ALA A 158 -11.26 8.93 -12.98
C ALA A 158 -12.68 8.35 -12.94
N SER A 159 -13.38 8.33 -14.10
CA SER A 159 -14.71 7.74 -14.19
C SER A 159 -14.77 6.24 -13.87
N MET A 160 -13.70 5.50 -14.16
CA MET A 160 -13.60 4.09 -13.78
C MET A 160 -13.49 3.90 -12.26
N LEU A 161 -12.95 4.90 -11.55
CA LEU A 161 -12.81 4.87 -10.09
C LEU A 161 -14.08 5.30 -9.34
N ASP A 162 -15.05 5.95 -10.02
CA ASP A 162 -16.32 6.38 -9.43
C ASP A 162 -17.12 5.18 -8.85
N VAL A 163 -16.82 3.95 -9.26
CA VAL A 163 -17.44 2.73 -8.72
C VAL A 163 -17.18 2.52 -7.23
N PHE A 164 -16.13 3.13 -6.68
CA PHE A 164 -15.79 3.05 -5.27
C PHE A 164 -16.45 4.14 -4.42
N ASP A 165 -16.90 5.23 -5.01
CA ASP A 165 -17.57 6.34 -4.30
C ASP A 165 -18.99 5.98 -3.84
N GLN A 166 -19.55 4.88 -4.33
CA GLN A 166 -20.92 4.43 -4.05
C GLN A 166 -21.01 3.37 -2.94
N GLN A 167 -19.93 3.10 -2.25
CA GLN A 167 -19.87 2.12 -1.16
C GLN A 167 -20.04 2.79 0.21
N ASP A 168 -21.21 3.37 0.47
CA ASP A 168 -21.62 3.86 1.81
C ASP A 168 -22.27 2.73 2.64
#